data_224448d34ae9027139929722ac0fa6aa
#
_entry.id   224448d34ae9027139929722ac0fa6aa
#
_cell.length_a   1.000
_cell.length_b   1.000
_cell.length_c   1.000
_cell.angle_alpha   90.00
_cell.angle_beta   90.00
_cell.angle_gamma   90.00
#
_symmetry.space_group_name_H-M   'P 1'
#
loop_
_entity.id
_entity.type
_entity.pdbx_description
1 polymer ?
#
loop_
_entity_poly.entity_id
_entity_poly.type
_entity_poly.pdbx_seq_one_letter_code
_entity_poly.pdbx_strand_id
1 'polypeptide(L)'
;MKKISSFELCALLMSCSFNKNEKGSASDTTAKEDMNITKQEVSEEGFNKELTYPGSKISFMVSTKGDSLIIQPSGLSVSNETLYHDITGYTIVNAEIGDLNVDSYPEVFIYLTSDGSGSYGKLIGYSVNNGKSVSQVYLPEISENNEVNKGYMGHDEMAIVENTFCQRFPVYKEGDSNANPTGGTRQIQYKLVDGESGRILKIDKVVEF
;
A
#
# COMPACT_ATOMS: atom_id res chain seq x y z
N MET A 1 49.81 -14.46 -10.30
CA MET A 1 50.72 -13.74 -9.36
C MET A 1 49.97 -12.54 -8.79
N LYS A 2 49.84 -12.49 -7.40
CA LYS A 2 49.62 -11.32 -6.53
C LYS A 2 48.27 -10.56 -6.72
N LYS A 3 47.51 -10.18 -5.68
CA LYS A 3 47.60 -10.35 -4.21
C LYS A 3 46.18 -10.14 -3.64
N ILE A 4 45.87 -10.93 -2.64
CA ILE A 4 44.74 -10.78 -1.71
C ILE A 4 45.01 -9.56 -0.80
N SER A 5 44.00 -8.71 -0.52
CA SER A 5 44.03 -7.79 0.62
C SER A 5 42.75 -7.94 1.44
N SER A 6 43.00 -8.49 2.63
CA SER A 6 42.11 -8.60 3.77
C SER A 6 41.89 -7.23 4.37
N PHE A 7 40.67 -6.91 4.82
CA PHE A 7 40.44 -5.80 5.75
C PHE A 7 39.64 -6.28 6.95
N GLU A 8 40.20 -5.97 8.10
CA GLU A 8 39.88 -6.53 9.41
C GLU A 8 38.61 -5.97 10.04
N LEU A 9 38.02 -6.85 10.80
CA LEU A 9 36.93 -6.71 11.75
C LEU A 9 37.39 -5.88 12.97
N CYS A 10 36.74 -4.79 13.30
CA CYS A 10 36.94 -4.08 14.57
C CYS A 10 35.64 -4.11 15.40
N ALA A 11 35.62 -4.99 16.40
CA ALA A 11 34.59 -5.06 17.41
C ALA A 11 34.95 -4.12 18.58
N LEU A 12 34.03 -3.23 18.94
CA LEU A 12 34.12 -2.43 20.16
C LEU A 12 32.99 -2.82 21.11
N LEU A 13 33.36 -3.56 22.14
CA LEU A 13 32.56 -3.82 23.33
C LEU A 13 32.64 -2.62 24.28
N MET A 14 31.52 -2.01 24.65
CA MET A 14 31.42 -1.15 25.81
C MET A 14 30.55 -1.75 26.89
N SER A 15 31.21 -2.04 27.98
CA SER A 15 30.73 -2.49 29.27
C SER A 15 30.02 -1.37 30.02
N CYS A 16 28.82 -1.58 30.52
CA CYS A 16 28.18 -0.72 31.51
C CYS A 16 28.23 -1.35 32.89
N SER A 17 28.86 -0.65 33.81
CA SER A 17 28.95 -0.98 35.22
C SER A 17 27.65 -0.65 35.98
N PHE A 18 27.19 -1.64 36.76
CA PHE A 18 26.19 -1.45 37.84
C PHE A 18 26.80 -0.74 39.01
N ASN A 19 26.08 0.25 39.57
CA ASN A 19 26.37 0.74 40.93
C ASN A 19 25.08 0.70 41.75
N LYS A 20 25.15 -0.05 42.85
CA LYS A 20 24.12 -0.27 43.85
C LYS A 20 24.50 0.56 45.08
N ASN A 21 23.62 1.40 45.58
CA ASN A 21 23.66 1.76 47.01
C ASN A 21 22.26 2.04 47.57
N GLU A 22 22.12 1.54 48.78
CA GLU A 22 20.89 1.43 49.58
C GLU A 22 20.64 2.62 50.50
N LYS A 23 19.36 2.69 50.94
CA LYS A 23 18.76 3.11 52.24
C LYS A 23 18.48 4.59 52.49
N GLY A 24 17.20 4.80 52.82
CA GLY A 24 16.81 5.65 53.94
C GLY A 24 15.46 6.32 53.86
N SER A 25 14.49 5.68 54.55
CA SER A 25 13.44 6.30 55.40
C SER A 25 12.34 7.21 54.82
N ALA A 26 11.15 6.78 55.15
CA ALA A 26 9.80 7.35 55.07
C ALA A 26 9.63 8.85 55.28
N SER A 27 8.75 9.46 54.45
CA SER A 27 7.71 10.34 54.96
C SER A 27 6.56 10.42 53.92
N ASP A 28 5.38 10.21 54.40
CA ASP A 28 4.06 10.30 53.81
C ASP A 28 3.79 11.73 53.29
N THR A 29 3.46 11.87 52.02
CA THR A 29 2.74 13.05 51.53
C THR A 29 2.00 12.66 50.23
N THR A 30 0.70 12.57 50.39
CA THR A 30 -0.31 12.40 49.32
C THR A 30 -0.21 13.56 48.33
N ALA A 31 0.41 13.31 47.19
CA ALA A 31 0.30 14.17 46.02
C ALA A 31 -0.58 13.44 44.99
N LYS A 32 -1.77 13.99 44.79
CA LYS A 32 -2.61 13.61 43.65
C LYS A 32 -1.86 14.01 42.39
N GLU A 33 -1.32 13.03 41.66
CA GLU A 33 -0.90 13.23 40.26
C GLU A 33 -2.17 13.27 39.43
N ASP A 34 -2.53 14.49 39.01
CA ASP A 34 -3.43 14.70 37.88
C ASP A 34 -2.77 14.07 36.64
N MET A 35 -3.29 12.89 36.24
CA MET A 35 -2.98 12.32 34.93
C MET A 35 -3.56 13.27 33.87
N ASN A 36 -2.72 14.15 33.39
CA ASN A 36 -2.98 14.93 32.20
C ASN A 36 -3.00 13.96 31.00
N ILE A 37 -4.17 13.37 30.74
CA ILE A 37 -4.43 12.64 29.51
C ILE A 37 -4.44 13.68 28.41
N THR A 38 -3.26 13.88 27.80
CA THR A 38 -3.16 14.59 26.55
C THR A 38 -3.99 13.80 25.54
N LYS A 39 -5.23 14.25 25.29
CA LYS A 39 -5.99 13.85 24.13
C LYS A 39 -5.08 14.12 22.94
N GLN A 40 -4.52 13.08 22.35
CA GLN A 40 -3.95 13.14 21.01
C GLN A 40 -5.12 13.53 20.10
N GLU A 41 -5.16 14.80 19.71
CA GLU A 41 -5.99 15.21 18.58
C GLU A 41 -5.51 14.40 17.40
N VAL A 42 -6.33 13.45 16.96
CA VAL A 42 -6.18 12.83 15.65
C VAL A 42 -6.35 13.97 14.67
N SER A 43 -5.24 14.44 14.10
CA SER A 43 -5.27 15.40 13.03
C SER A 43 -6.08 14.76 11.90
N GLU A 44 -7.14 15.42 11.47
CA GLU A 44 -7.92 15.09 10.27
C GLU A 44 -7.08 15.40 9.00
N GLU A 45 -5.82 15.02 8.97
CA GLU A 45 -5.03 15.05 7.78
C GLU A 45 -5.42 13.84 6.93
N GLY A 46 -6.32 14.06 5.98
CA GLY A 46 -6.66 13.08 4.96
C GLY A 46 -5.42 12.64 4.17
N PHE A 47 -5.56 11.58 3.38
CA PHE A 47 -4.47 11.11 2.52
C PHE A 47 -4.02 12.24 1.58
N ASN A 48 -2.70 12.44 1.45
CA ASN A 48 -2.12 13.41 0.53
C ASN A 48 -0.75 12.93 0.05
N LYS A 49 -0.62 12.67 -1.25
CA LYS A 49 0.62 12.15 -1.85
C LYS A 49 0.81 12.65 -3.27
N GLU A 50 1.95 13.27 -3.54
CA GLU A 50 2.40 13.57 -4.89
C GLU A 50 3.23 12.40 -5.44
N LEU A 51 2.89 11.98 -6.66
CA LEU A 51 3.53 10.88 -7.37
C LEU A 51 4.07 11.41 -8.70
N THR A 52 5.38 11.34 -8.89
CA THR A 52 6.06 11.75 -10.14
C THR A 52 6.78 10.54 -10.74
N TYR A 53 6.55 10.27 -12.02
CA TYR A 53 7.25 9.19 -12.71
C TYR A 53 8.67 9.62 -13.06
N PRO A 54 9.71 8.83 -12.72
CA PRO A 54 11.11 9.19 -12.96
C PRO A 54 11.39 9.51 -14.42
N GLY A 55 12.00 10.67 -14.68
CA GLY A 55 12.33 11.11 -16.05
C GLY A 55 11.16 11.69 -16.85
N SER A 56 9.96 11.74 -16.28
CA SER A 56 8.75 12.32 -16.89
C SER A 56 8.40 13.68 -16.26
N LYS A 57 7.63 14.49 -16.99
CA LYS A 57 6.96 15.69 -16.46
C LYS A 57 5.56 15.38 -15.94
N ILE A 58 5.13 14.13 -16.06
CA ILE A 58 3.79 13.69 -15.65
C ILE A 58 3.82 13.38 -14.17
N SER A 59 2.91 13.97 -13.43
CA SER A 59 2.70 13.73 -12.01
C SER A 59 1.22 13.63 -11.68
N PHE A 60 0.94 13.05 -10.51
CA PHE A 60 -0.40 12.93 -9.95
C PHE A 60 -0.37 13.38 -8.50
N MET A 61 -1.21 14.36 -8.14
CA MET A 61 -1.52 14.66 -6.75
C MET A 61 -2.73 13.82 -6.35
N VAL A 62 -2.56 12.95 -5.38
CA VAL A 62 -3.61 12.08 -4.83
C VAL A 62 -3.94 12.57 -3.43
N SER A 63 -5.19 12.96 -3.20
CA SER A 63 -5.63 13.48 -1.89
C SER A 63 -7.05 13.05 -1.57
N THR A 64 -7.44 13.19 -0.28
CA THR A 64 -8.81 12.97 0.16
C THR A 64 -9.40 14.22 0.78
N LYS A 65 -10.73 14.36 0.66
CA LYS A 65 -11.53 15.34 1.38
C LYS A 65 -12.83 14.67 1.83
N GLY A 66 -12.91 14.32 3.11
CA GLY A 66 -13.96 13.41 3.59
C GLY A 66 -13.89 12.09 2.82
N ASP A 67 -15.03 11.59 2.37
CA ASP A 67 -15.13 10.34 1.60
C ASP A 67 -14.87 10.52 0.09
N SER A 68 -14.31 11.65 -0.31
CA SER A 68 -13.97 11.92 -1.71
C SER A 68 -12.47 11.76 -1.94
N LEU A 69 -12.07 10.83 -2.81
CA LEU A 69 -10.73 10.73 -3.38
C LEU A 69 -10.63 11.69 -4.57
N ILE A 70 -9.58 12.48 -4.58
CA ILE A 70 -9.26 13.48 -5.60
C ILE A 70 -7.93 13.11 -6.24
N ILE A 71 -7.91 12.92 -7.55
CA ILE A 71 -6.71 12.64 -8.33
C ILE A 71 -6.53 13.75 -9.34
N GLN A 72 -5.46 14.53 -9.20
CA GLN A 72 -5.13 15.64 -10.08
C GLN A 72 -3.92 15.27 -10.94
N PRO A 73 -4.12 14.94 -12.23
CA PRO A 73 -3.00 14.77 -13.18
C PRO A 73 -2.34 16.11 -13.50
N SER A 74 -1.08 16.06 -13.86
CA SER A 74 -0.30 17.20 -14.34
C SER A 74 0.70 16.76 -15.41
N GLY A 75 1.06 17.69 -16.33
CA GLY A 75 2.04 17.43 -17.38
C GLY A 75 1.50 16.71 -18.63
N LEU A 76 0.19 16.46 -18.70
CA LEU A 76 -0.46 15.89 -19.88
C LEU A 76 -0.74 17.00 -20.93
N SER A 77 -0.62 16.64 -22.22
CA SER A 77 -0.69 17.64 -23.29
C SER A 77 -2.10 18.00 -23.76
N VAL A 78 -3.13 17.20 -23.41
CA VAL A 78 -4.51 17.42 -23.86
C VAL A 78 -5.44 17.68 -22.67
N SER A 79 -5.47 16.80 -21.66
CA SER A 79 -6.35 16.93 -20.51
C SER A 79 -5.64 16.59 -19.21
N ASN A 80 -5.65 17.55 -18.27
CA ASN A 80 -5.25 17.38 -16.87
C ASN A 80 -6.47 17.53 -15.95
N GLU A 81 -7.60 16.99 -16.36
CA GLU A 81 -8.86 17.08 -15.64
C GLU A 81 -8.78 16.36 -14.31
N THR A 82 -9.30 16.99 -13.24
CA THR A 82 -9.35 16.38 -11.91
C THR A 82 -10.39 15.27 -11.88
N LEU A 83 -10.00 14.13 -11.34
CA LEU A 83 -10.83 12.94 -11.20
C LEU A 83 -11.31 12.81 -9.77
N TYR A 84 -12.58 12.47 -9.58
CA TYR A 84 -13.21 12.32 -8.28
C TYR A 84 -13.81 10.93 -8.13
N HIS A 85 -13.61 10.31 -6.97
CA HIS A 85 -14.23 9.04 -6.62
C HIS A 85 -14.84 9.12 -5.22
N ASP A 86 -16.02 8.55 -5.07
CA ASP A 86 -16.61 8.26 -3.78
C ASP A 86 -15.92 7.00 -3.21
N ILE A 87 -15.33 7.15 -2.03
CA ILE A 87 -14.66 6.09 -1.30
C ILE A 87 -15.33 5.81 0.06
N THR A 88 -16.62 6.17 0.19
CA THR A 88 -17.40 5.85 1.39
C THR A 88 -17.27 4.37 1.76
N GLY A 89 -16.91 4.07 3.01
CA GLY A 89 -16.68 2.71 3.49
C GLY A 89 -15.33 2.09 3.08
N TYR A 90 -14.40 2.91 2.60
CA TYR A 90 -13.04 2.51 2.27
C TYR A 90 -12.01 3.47 2.83
N THR A 91 -10.87 2.93 3.22
CA THR A 91 -9.69 3.68 3.65
C THR A 91 -8.57 3.51 2.62
N ILE A 92 -7.86 4.60 2.26
CA ILE A 92 -6.70 4.51 1.37
C ILE A 92 -5.51 3.93 2.14
N VAL A 93 -4.94 2.85 1.61
CA VAL A 93 -3.75 2.18 2.17
C VAL A 93 -2.47 2.80 1.61
N ASN A 94 -2.42 3.01 0.30
CA ASN A 94 -1.24 3.57 -0.39
C ASN A 94 -1.64 4.04 -1.80
N ALA A 95 -0.72 4.78 -2.43
CA ALA A 95 -0.76 5.09 -3.86
C ALA A 95 0.63 4.93 -4.46
N GLU A 96 0.71 4.37 -5.66
CA GLU A 96 1.96 4.12 -6.37
C GLU A 96 1.86 4.56 -7.84
N ILE A 97 3.01 4.81 -8.45
CA ILE A 97 3.15 5.14 -9.87
C ILE A 97 4.18 4.20 -10.49
N GLY A 98 3.88 3.67 -11.67
CA GLY A 98 4.75 2.78 -12.42
C GLY A 98 4.42 2.79 -13.89
N ASP A 99 5.23 2.11 -14.71
CA ASP A 99 5.00 1.86 -16.13
C ASP A 99 4.95 0.34 -16.33
N LEU A 100 3.73 -0.21 -16.24
CA LEU A 100 3.52 -1.66 -16.19
C LEU A 100 3.56 -2.29 -17.59
N ASN A 101 3.21 -1.54 -18.62
CA ASN A 101 3.20 -2.00 -20.01
C ASN A 101 4.47 -1.58 -20.77
N VAL A 102 5.39 -0.87 -20.11
CA VAL A 102 6.68 -0.42 -20.64
C VAL A 102 6.52 0.44 -21.91
N ASP A 103 5.49 1.30 -21.93
CA ASP A 103 5.24 2.22 -23.05
C ASP A 103 5.82 3.62 -22.82
N SER A 104 6.56 3.81 -21.73
CA SER A 104 7.15 5.07 -21.25
C SER A 104 6.14 6.10 -20.74
N TYR A 105 4.91 5.70 -20.53
CA TYR A 105 3.87 6.50 -19.88
C TYR A 105 3.39 5.82 -18.61
N PRO A 106 3.26 6.54 -17.50
CA PRO A 106 2.97 5.89 -16.23
C PRO A 106 1.51 5.50 -16.04
N GLU A 107 1.31 4.51 -15.18
CA GLU A 107 0.07 4.25 -14.47
C GLU A 107 0.16 4.80 -13.05
N VAL A 108 -0.98 5.30 -12.53
CA VAL A 108 -1.16 5.61 -11.11
C VAL A 108 -2.19 4.64 -10.52
N PHE A 109 -1.85 4.04 -9.37
CA PHE A 109 -2.69 3.10 -8.65
C PHE A 109 -2.90 3.57 -7.21
N ILE A 110 -4.15 3.61 -6.78
CA ILE A 110 -4.55 3.93 -5.41
C ILE A 110 -5.18 2.66 -4.82
N TYR A 111 -4.62 2.19 -3.72
CA TYR A 111 -5.04 0.98 -3.02
C TYR A 111 -5.93 1.35 -1.86
N LEU A 112 -7.10 0.75 -1.81
CA LEU A 112 -8.08 0.96 -0.77
C LEU A 112 -8.39 -0.36 -0.09
N THR A 113 -8.77 -0.29 1.17
CA THR A 113 -9.31 -1.41 1.93
C THR A 113 -10.70 -1.05 2.44
N SER A 114 -11.63 -1.99 2.41
CA SER A 114 -12.95 -1.79 2.99
C SER A 114 -12.86 -1.72 4.52
N ASP A 115 -13.70 -0.89 5.13
CA ASP A 115 -13.75 -0.70 6.61
C ASP A 115 -14.34 -1.91 7.36
N GLY A 116 -14.82 -2.93 6.65
CA GLY A 116 -15.36 -4.16 7.22
C GLY A 116 -14.29 -5.14 7.69
N SER A 117 -14.70 -6.15 8.45
CA SER A 117 -13.82 -7.17 9.04
C SER A 117 -13.06 -8.04 8.03
N GLY A 118 -13.48 -8.07 6.77
CA GLY A 118 -12.79 -8.77 5.68
C GLY A 118 -11.67 -7.95 5.04
N SER A 119 -11.63 -6.63 5.27
CA SER A 119 -10.62 -5.74 4.68
C SER A 119 -10.39 -6.01 3.20
N TYR A 120 -11.49 -6.03 2.41
CA TYR A 120 -11.44 -6.31 0.98
C TYR A 120 -10.74 -5.18 0.24
N GLY A 121 -9.75 -5.55 -0.56
CA GLY A 121 -8.99 -4.61 -1.37
C GLY A 121 -9.76 -4.09 -2.56
N LYS A 122 -9.61 -2.81 -2.87
CA LYS A 122 -10.14 -2.15 -4.07
C LYS A 122 -9.04 -1.33 -4.73
N LEU A 123 -8.96 -1.42 -6.04
CA LEU A 123 -8.04 -0.61 -6.86
C LEU A 123 -8.80 0.51 -7.56
N ILE A 124 -8.27 1.73 -7.45
CA ILE A 124 -8.59 2.82 -8.37
C ILE A 124 -7.32 3.12 -9.14
N GLY A 125 -7.33 2.89 -10.45
CA GLY A 125 -6.15 3.02 -11.29
C GLY A 125 -6.43 3.80 -12.57
N TYR A 126 -5.41 4.52 -13.05
CA TYR A 126 -5.42 5.23 -14.31
C TYR A 126 -4.12 5.05 -15.07
N SER A 127 -4.22 4.86 -16.39
CA SER A 127 -3.10 4.78 -17.30
C SER A 127 -3.04 6.01 -18.19
N VAL A 128 -1.84 6.51 -18.42
CA VAL A 128 -1.61 7.66 -19.30
C VAL A 128 -1.60 7.22 -20.76
N ASN A 129 -2.41 7.88 -21.57
CA ASN A 129 -2.55 7.60 -23.01
C ASN A 129 -1.60 8.49 -23.81
N ASN A 130 -0.41 7.98 -24.15
CA ASN A 130 0.59 8.67 -24.99
C ASN A 130 0.90 10.11 -24.51
N GLY A 131 0.92 10.36 -23.20
CA GLY A 131 1.19 11.68 -22.62
C GLY A 131 0.09 12.72 -22.86
N LYS A 132 -1.11 12.31 -23.26
CA LYS A 132 -2.22 13.24 -23.66
C LYS A 132 -3.31 13.36 -22.62
N SER A 133 -3.77 12.24 -22.11
CA SER A 133 -4.89 12.11 -21.18
C SER A 133 -4.74 10.84 -20.36
N VAL A 134 -5.67 10.57 -19.47
CA VAL A 134 -5.72 9.31 -18.72
C VAL A 134 -6.99 8.54 -19.05
N SER A 135 -6.91 7.20 -18.93
CA SER A 135 -8.06 6.30 -18.93
C SER A 135 -8.00 5.37 -17.73
N GLN A 136 -9.18 4.95 -17.27
CA GLN A 136 -9.26 4.07 -16.12
C GLN A 136 -8.65 2.70 -16.40
N VAL A 137 -7.97 2.13 -15.39
CA VAL A 137 -7.50 0.75 -15.37
C VAL A 137 -8.53 -0.10 -14.63
N TYR A 138 -8.97 -1.18 -15.25
CA TYR A 138 -9.89 -2.13 -14.66
C TYR A 138 -9.14 -3.32 -14.04
N LEU A 139 -9.45 -3.62 -12.79
CA LEU A 139 -9.04 -4.86 -12.10
C LEU A 139 -10.29 -5.74 -11.93
N PRO A 140 -10.34 -6.94 -12.53
CA PRO A 140 -11.44 -7.89 -12.32
C PRO A 140 -11.52 -8.34 -10.85
N GLU A 141 -12.73 -8.44 -10.33
CA GLU A 141 -12.98 -8.88 -8.96
C GLU A 141 -12.55 -10.34 -8.75
N ILE A 142 -11.79 -10.59 -7.66
CA ILE A 142 -11.37 -11.97 -7.29
C ILE A 142 -12.58 -12.87 -7.06
N SER A 143 -13.63 -12.35 -6.41
CA SER A 143 -14.85 -13.09 -6.09
C SER A 143 -15.57 -13.67 -7.31
N GLU A 144 -15.42 -13.04 -8.47
CA GLU A 144 -16.04 -13.46 -9.74
C GLU A 144 -15.19 -14.46 -10.52
N ASN A 145 -13.95 -14.71 -10.11
CA ASN A 145 -13.03 -15.60 -10.82
C ASN A 145 -12.85 -16.93 -10.09
N ASN A 146 -13.56 -17.98 -10.56
CA ASN A 146 -13.55 -19.32 -9.96
C ASN A 146 -12.19 -20.02 -9.96
N GLU A 147 -11.22 -19.57 -10.74
CA GLU A 147 -9.86 -20.12 -10.75
C GLU A 147 -9.02 -19.67 -9.55
N VAL A 148 -9.32 -18.49 -9.02
CA VAL A 148 -8.49 -17.86 -7.96
C VAL A 148 -9.26 -17.49 -6.70
N ASN A 149 -10.59 -17.56 -6.68
CA ASN A 149 -11.40 -17.13 -5.54
C ASN A 149 -11.53 -18.17 -4.42
N LYS A 150 -11.07 -19.42 -4.62
CA LYS A 150 -11.23 -20.46 -3.61
C LYS A 150 -10.49 -20.10 -2.33
N GLY A 151 -11.22 -20.00 -1.22
CA GLY A 151 -10.69 -19.61 0.07
C GLY A 151 -10.40 -18.11 0.21
N TYR A 152 -10.85 -17.27 -0.71
CA TYR A 152 -10.71 -15.82 -0.62
C TYR A 152 -11.75 -15.22 0.34
N MET A 153 -11.27 -14.46 1.33
CA MET A 153 -12.10 -13.73 2.31
C MET A 153 -11.56 -12.30 2.56
N GLY A 154 -10.89 -11.71 1.56
CA GLY A 154 -10.30 -10.38 1.68
C GLY A 154 -8.91 -10.39 2.30
N HIS A 155 -8.58 -9.35 3.08
CA HIS A 155 -7.25 -9.07 3.64
C HIS A 155 -6.18 -8.91 2.54
N ASP A 156 -6.57 -8.19 1.50
CA ASP A 156 -5.73 -7.97 0.35
C ASP A 156 -4.56 -7.04 0.64
N GLU A 157 -3.41 -7.40 0.10
CA GLU A 157 -2.25 -6.52 -0.01
C GLU A 157 -1.95 -6.31 -1.50
N MET A 158 -1.79 -5.06 -1.90
CA MET A 158 -1.55 -4.67 -3.28
C MET A 158 -0.26 -3.86 -3.40
N ALA A 159 0.52 -4.12 -4.45
CA ALA A 159 1.74 -3.37 -4.74
C ALA A 159 2.14 -3.49 -6.21
N ILE A 160 2.91 -2.51 -6.71
CA ILE A 160 3.70 -2.67 -7.92
C ILE A 160 5.05 -3.30 -7.53
N VAL A 161 5.41 -4.40 -8.18
CA VAL A 161 6.71 -5.04 -8.04
C VAL A 161 7.37 -5.06 -9.41
N GLU A 162 8.42 -4.27 -9.58
CA GLU A 162 9.01 -3.98 -10.90
C GLU A 162 7.95 -3.43 -11.86
N ASN A 163 7.58 -4.16 -12.91
CA ASN A 163 6.57 -3.77 -13.90
C ASN A 163 5.29 -4.62 -13.77
N THR A 164 5.05 -5.20 -12.60
CA THR A 164 3.95 -6.13 -12.37
C THR A 164 3.07 -5.65 -11.24
N PHE A 165 1.77 -5.56 -11.46
CA PHE A 165 0.84 -5.39 -10.37
C PHE A 165 0.65 -6.72 -9.65
N CYS A 166 0.81 -6.72 -8.33
CA CYS A 166 0.66 -7.88 -7.47
C CYS A 166 -0.47 -7.65 -6.46
N GLN A 167 -1.35 -8.64 -6.34
CA GLN A 167 -2.35 -8.71 -5.28
C GLN A 167 -2.15 -10.03 -4.53
N ARG A 168 -2.06 -9.97 -3.21
CA ARG A 168 -1.94 -11.17 -2.38
C ARG A 168 -2.91 -11.13 -1.22
N PHE A 169 -3.33 -12.32 -0.80
CA PHE A 169 -4.27 -12.49 0.30
C PHE A 169 -4.10 -13.86 0.96
N PRO A 170 -4.49 -14.00 2.24
CA PRO A 170 -4.51 -15.28 2.92
C PRO A 170 -5.61 -16.18 2.35
N VAL A 171 -5.35 -17.49 2.29
CA VAL A 171 -6.31 -18.50 1.85
C VAL A 171 -6.93 -19.16 3.06
N TYR A 172 -8.26 -19.19 3.12
CA TYR A 172 -9.05 -19.80 4.19
C TYR A 172 -9.51 -21.20 3.81
N LYS A 173 -9.40 -22.12 4.78
CA LYS A 173 -9.97 -23.47 4.70
C LYS A 173 -11.30 -23.54 5.45
N GLU A 174 -12.06 -24.59 5.19
CA GLU A 174 -13.30 -24.86 5.94
C GLU A 174 -13.01 -24.95 7.44
N GLY A 175 -13.76 -24.18 8.24
CA GLY A 175 -13.59 -24.09 9.69
C GLY A 175 -12.59 -23.02 10.16
N ASP A 176 -11.87 -22.34 9.28
CA ASP A 176 -11.00 -21.24 9.66
C ASP A 176 -11.80 -20.04 10.18
N SER A 177 -11.27 -19.38 11.22
CA SER A 177 -11.78 -18.07 11.63
C SER A 177 -11.12 -16.96 10.84
N ASN A 178 -11.76 -15.78 10.77
CA ASN A 178 -11.22 -14.61 10.07
C ASN A 178 -9.81 -14.19 10.53
N ALA A 179 -9.49 -14.44 11.81
CA ALA A 179 -8.20 -14.11 12.40
C ALA A 179 -7.09 -15.18 12.14
N ASN A 180 -7.48 -16.39 11.72
CA ASN A 180 -6.54 -17.52 11.63
C ASN A 180 -6.73 -18.31 10.33
N PRO A 181 -6.33 -17.79 9.17
CA PRO A 181 -6.30 -18.51 7.91
C PRO A 181 -5.24 -19.62 7.96
N THR A 182 -5.57 -20.82 7.47
CA THR A 182 -4.65 -21.97 7.46
C THR A 182 -4.28 -22.47 6.07
N GLY A 183 -4.76 -21.79 5.03
CA GLY A 183 -4.55 -22.18 3.64
C GLY A 183 -3.27 -21.65 3.00
N GLY A 184 -2.44 -20.91 3.76
CA GLY A 184 -1.28 -20.22 3.20
C GLY A 184 -1.65 -18.87 2.58
N THR A 185 -0.82 -18.38 1.69
CA THR A 185 -1.00 -17.10 0.99
C THR A 185 -1.06 -17.35 -0.52
N ARG A 186 -2.04 -16.73 -1.19
CA ARG A 186 -2.09 -16.69 -2.64
C ARG A 186 -1.66 -15.31 -3.12
N GLN A 187 -0.74 -15.28 -4.10
CA GLN A 187 -0.34 -14.07 -4.81
C GLN A 187 -0.70 -14.19 -6.28
N ILE A 188 -1.39 -13.20 -6.78
CA ILE A 188 -1.74 -13.07 -8.19
C ILE A 188 -0.88 -11.95 -8.77
N GLN A 189 -0.23 -12.23 -9.88
CA GLN A 189 0.52 -11.28 -10.69
C GLN A 189 -0.29 -10.96 -11.94
N TYR A 190 -0.37 -9.68 -12.27
CA TYR A 190 -1.17 -9.20 -13.39
C TYR A 190 -0.31 -8.47 -14.40
N LYS A 191 -0.66 -8.63 -15.67
CA LYS A 191 -0.17 -7.80 -16.78
C LYS A 191 -1.20 -6.76 -17.15
N LEU A 192 -0.74 -5.54 -17.39
CA LEU A 192 -1.55 -4.48 -17.96
C LEU A 192 -1.64 -4.69 -19.47
N VAL A 193 -2.88 -4.78 -19.99
CA VAL A 193 -3.15 -4.97 -21.41
C VAL A 193 -4.20 -3.99 -21.91
N ASP A 194 -4.28 -3.80 -23.22
CA ASP A 194 -5.34 -3.02 -23.85
C ASP A 194 -6.69 -3.70 -23.68
N GLY A 195 -7.71 -2.94 -23.30
CA GLY A 195 -9.11 -3.31 -23.29
C GLY A 195 -9.89 -2.52 -24.34
N GLU A 196 -11.20 -2.69 -24.39
CA GLU A 196 -12.06 -2.01 -25.37
C GLU A 196 -12.18 -0.50 -25.14
N SER A 197 -12.19 -0.05 -23.87
CA SER A 197 -12.37 1.35 -23.48
C SER A 197 -11.34 1.89 -22.50
N GLY A 198 -10.29 1.12 -22.24
CA GLY A 198 -9.22 1.47 -21.29
C GLY A 198 -8.24 0.33 -21.15
N ARG A 199 -7.49 0.31 -20.05
CA ARG A 199 -6.55 -0.76 -19.73
C ARG A 199 -7.20 -1.77 -18.79
N ILE A 200 -6.77 -3.03 -18.89
CA ILE A 200 -7.23 -4.13 -18.03
C ILE A 200 -6.04 -4.85 -17.43
N LEU A 201 -6.10 -5.12 -16.13
CA LEU A 201 -5.17 -6.01 -15.45
C LEU A 201 -5.64 -7.46 -15.64
N LYS A 202 -4.91 -8.23 -16.44
CA LYS A 202 -5.17 -9.66 -16.67
C LYS A 202 -4.21 -10.52 -15.85
N ILE A 203 -4.73 -11.59 -15.26
CA ILE A 203 -3.91 -12.57 -14.53
C ILE A 203 -2.84 -13.12 -15.48
N ASP A 204 -1.59 -13.01 -15.06
CA ASP A 204 -0.43 -13.60 -15.72
C ASP A 204 0.07 -14.83 -14.99
N LYS A 205 0.13 -14.76 -13.66
CA LYS A 205 0.64 -15.84 -12.82
C LYS A 205 -0.05 -15.88 -11.47
N VAL A 206 -0.25 -17.08 -10.95
CA VAL A 206 -0.74 -17.35 -9.59
C VAL A 206 0.32 -18.16 -8.85
N VAL A 207 0.66 -17.75 -7.63
CA VAL A 207 1.62 -18.43 -6.76
C VAL A 207 0.97 -18.65 -5.40
N GLU A 208 1.18 -19.84 -4.82
CA GLU A 208 0.75 -20.18 -3.44
C GLU A 208 1.98 -20.55 -2.61
N PHE A 209 2.03 -20.11 -1.35
CA PHE A 209 3.13 -20.39 -0.41
C PHE A 209 2.67 -20.29 1.05
#